data_f8664b833c1738c5b615c827c409d603
#
_entry.id   f8664b833c1738c5b615c827c409d603
#
_cell.length_a   1.000
_cell.length_b   1.000
_cell.length_c   1.000
_cell.angle_alpha   90.00
_cell.angle_beta   90.00
_cell.angle_gamma   90.00
#
_symmetry.space_group_name_H-M   'P 1'
#
loop_
_entity.id
_entity.type
_entity.pdbx_description
1 polymer ?
#
loop_
_entity_poly.entity_id
_entity_poly.type
_entity_poly.pdbx_seq_one_letter_code
_entity_poly.pdbx_strand_id
1 'polypeptide(L)'
;VDQKNKNSETVHSPLPYRYICNLRNILCPKSRGHFSDWLWSQNQSGQGATQSGNWFEVDESLIDRNDPDCVWRHKKLNRNRKLIYIYQIWSPVAAMVLFIKLHLPLRTYQVRMLDSGEADSLRYEKGKWIKNPHSFAFNHYRKGVFRQFKDNATGFESTGLYISTNKTADQNKDEFERGYEIPWQHEDVLYWLEKLRNWQEKYNPICKPTDCTTLEAKHTADQKSHVYLSA
;
A
#
# COMPACT_ATOMS: atom_id res chain seq x y z
N VAL A 1 -20.59 44.39 -2.89
CA VAL A 1 -20.86 43.03 -3.40
C VAL A 1 -20.53 42.08 -2.24
N ASP A 2 -21.57 41.66 -1.51
CA ASP A 2 -21.44 40.75 -0.37
C ASP A 2 -20.94 39.38 -0.84
N GLN A 3 -19.71 39.07 -0.50
CA GLN A 3 -19.22 37.70 -0.53
C GLN A 3 -19.96 36.90 0.56
N LYS A 4 -20.98 36.16 0.16
CA LYS A 4 -21.57 35.13 1.02
C LYS A 4 -20.47 34.15 1.39
N ASN A 5 -20.01 34.22 2.63
CA ASN A 5 -19.24 33.13 3.26
C ASN A 5 -20.09 31.85 3.15
N LYS A 6 -19.75 31.00 2.20
CA LYS A 6 -20.23 29.62 2.18
C LYS A 6 -19.56 28.92 3.35
N ASN A 7 -20.25 28.82 4.48
CA ASN A 7 -19.90 27.92 5.54
C ASN A 7 -19.86 26.51 4.93
N SER A 8 -18.69 25.99 4.70
CA SER A 8 -18.49 24.62 4.24
C SER A 8 -18.58 23.69 5.45
N GLU A 9 -19.74 23.63 6.09
CA GLU A 9 -20.00 22.62 7.10
C GLU A 9 -20.15 21.27 6.40
N THR A 10 -19.40 20.29 6.85
CA THR A 10 -19.59 18.91 6.37
C THR A 10 -20.90 18.39 6.92
N VAL A 11 -21.78 17.94 6.03
CA VAL A 11 -23.09 17.36 6.40
C VAL A 11 -22.95 16.03 7.15
N HIS A 12 -21.75 15.47 7.18
CA HIS A 12 -21.50 14.17 7.78
C HIS A 12 -20.87 14.31 9.17
N SER A 13 -21.51 13.69 10.15
CA SER A 13 -20.93 13.58 11.49
C SER A 13 -19.65 12.73 11.44
N PRO A 14 -18.57 13.19 12.13
CA PRO A 14 -17.34 12.41 12.17
C PRO A 14 -17.56 11.11 12.92
N LEU A 15 -16.92 10.05 12.45
CA LEU A 15 -16.93 8.77 13.15
C LEU A 15 -16.22 8.90 14.51
N PRO A 16 -16.86 8.52 15.63
CA PRO A 16 -16.22 8.59 16.93
C PRO A 16 -14.92 7.79 16.99
N TYR A 17 -13.88 8.36 17.58
CA TYR A 17 -12.53 7.78 17.61
C TYR A 17 -12.48 6.34 18.13
N ARG A 18 -13.35 5.99 19.11
CA ARG A 18 -13.47 4.61 19.62
C ARG A 18 -13.77 3.59 18.52
N TYR A 19 -14.58 3.96 17.51
CA TYR A 19 -14.87 3.07 16.40
C TYR A 19 -13.66 2.89 15.49
N ILE A 20 -12.85 3.93 15.30
CA ILE A 20 -11.58 3.84 14.56
C ILE A 20 -10.64 2.87 15.28
N CYS A 21 -10.50 2.98 16.60
CA CYS A 21 -9.69 2.05 17.40
C CYS A 21 -10.21 0.59 17.30
N ASN A 22 -11.52 0.41 17.40
CA ASN A 22 -12.12 -0.93 17.27
C ASN A 22 -11.87 -1.52 15.87
N LEU A 23 -12.02 -0.72 14.82
CA LEU A 23 -11.74 -1.16 13.45
C LEU A 23 -10.27 -1.52 13.25
N ARG A 24 -9.34 -0.76 13.83
CA ARG A 24 -7.91 -1.10 13.83
C ARG A 24 -7.66 -2.47 14.44
N ASN A 25 -8.24 -2.73 15.62
CA ASN A 25 -8.08 -4.00 16.33
C ASN A 25 -8.73 -5.18 15.60
N ILE A 26 -9.86 -4.96 14.91
CA ILE A 26 -10.51 -6.00 14.10
C ILE A 26 -9.68 -6.31 12.85
N LEU A 27 -9.19 -5.27 12.19
CA LEU A 27 -8.42 -5.39 10.95
C LEU A 27 -7.04 -5.99 11.22
N CYS A 28 -6.35 -5.47 12.21
CA CYS A 28 -4.97 -5.83 12.56
C CYS A 28 -4.92 -6.14 14.08
N PRO A 29 -5.25 -7.38 14.49
CA PRO A 29 -5.37 -7.75 15.90
C PRO A 29 -4.02 -7.78 16.63
N LYS A 30 -2.91 -7.80 15.89
CA LYS A 30 -1.55 -7.77 16.44
C LYS A 30 -0.76 -6.64 15.76
N SER A 31 -0.18 -5.75 16.55
CA SER A 31 0.67 -4.66 16.03
C SER A 31 1.90 -5.19 15.27
N ARG A 32 2.42 -6.32 15.69
CA ARG A 32 3.52 -7.07 15.06
C ARG A 32 3.07 -8.50 14.82
N GLY A 33 2.81 -8.89 13.59
CA GLY A 33 2.26 -10.20 13.28
C GLY A 33 2.44 -10.56 11.81
N HIS A 34 1.54 -11.38 11.32
CA HIS A 34 1.55 -11.90 9.96
C HIS A 34 0.20 -11.62 9.27
N PHE A 35 0.20 -11.66 7.94
CA PHE A 35 -1.04 -11.52 7.19
C PHE A 35 -2.03 -12.65 7.47
N SER A 36 -1.58 -13.82 7.93
CA SER A 36 -2.46 -14.88 8.43
C SER A 36 -3.30 -14.45 9.64
N ASP A 37 -2.88 -13.46 10.42
CA ASP A 37 -3.65 -12.93 11.55
C ASP A 37 -4.84 -12.04 11.11
N TRP A 38 -4.88 -11.60 9.83
CA TRP A 38 -5.90 -10.69 9.31
C TRP A 38 -7.18 -11.41 8.87
N LEU A 39 -7.68 -12.32 9.71
CA LEU A 39 -8.80 -13.22 9.41
C LEU A 39 -10.07 -12.50 8.98
N TRP A 40 -10.38 -11.35 9.61
CA TRP A 40 -11.57 -10.58 9.24
C TRP A 40 -11.49 -10.15 7.77
N SER A 41 -10.37 -9.59 7.33
CA SER A 41 -10.19 -9.13 5.95
C SER A 41 -10.20 -10.27 4.93
N GLN A 42 -9.62 -11.41 5.28
CA GLN A 42 -9.66 -12.62 4.44
C GLN A 42 -11.08 -13.11 4.23
N ASN A 43 -11.92 -13.08 5.29
CA ASN A 43 -13.30 -13.53 5.25
C ASN A 43 -14.23 -12.54 4.54
N GLN A 44 -13.92 -11.24 4.54
CA GLN A 44 -14.67 -10.22 3.81
C GLN A 44 -14.31 -10.20 2.31
N SER A 45 -13.18 -10.78 1.93
CA SER A 45 -12.75 -10.86 0.55
C SER A 45 -13.71 -11.73 -0.28
N GLY A 46 -14.33 -11.13 -1.27
CA GLY A 46 -15.29 -11.81 -2.14
C GLY A 46 -16.76 -11.58 -1.76
N GLN A 47 -17.03 -10.79 -0.72
CA GLN A 47 -18.37 -10.27 -0.45
C GLN A 47 -18.57 -8.99 -1.28
N GLY A 48 -19.46 -9.00 -2.23
CA GLY A 48 -19.77 -7.86 -3.08
C GLY A 48 -19.87 -8.21 -4.56
N ALA A 49 -20.03 -7.19 -5.40
CA ALA A 49 -20.31 -7.35 -6.83
C ALA A 49 -19.14 -7.94 -7.66
N THR A 50 -17.94 -7.99 -7.12
CA THR A 50 -16.77 -8.55 -7.80
C THR A 50 -16.49 -9.96 -7.31
N GLN A 51 -16.59 -10.92 -8.21
CA GLN A 51 -16.42 -12.35 -7.90
C GLN A 51 -14.99 -12.74 -7.48
N SER A 52 -13.99 -11.95 -7.82
CA SER A 52 -12.59 -12.26 -7.52
C SER A 52 -12.19 -11.89 -6.11
N GLY A 53 -12.74 -10.82 -5.54
CA GLY A 53 -12.28 -10.31 -4.25
C GLY A 53 -10.76 -10.05 -4.27
N ASN A 54 -10.13 -10.29 -3.13
CA ASN A 54 -8.68 -10.19 -2.98
C ASN A 54 -7.96 -11.55 -3.11
N TRP A 55 -8.65 -12.58 -3.64
CA TRP A 55 -8.10 -13.90 -3.86
C TRP A 55 -7.78 -14.08 -5.34
N PHE A 56 -6.54 -14.32 -5.69
CA PHE A 56 -6.10 -14.54 -7.07
C PHE A 56 -5.52 -15.94 -7.25
N GLU A 57 -5.74 -16.50 -8.45
CA GLU A 57 -5.28 -17.83 -8.82
C GLU A 57 -3.77 -17.83 -9.05
N VAL A 58 -3.10 -18.85 -8.54
CA VAL A 58 -1.66 -19.05 -8.66
C VAL A 58 -1.33 -20.49 -8.99
N ASP A 59 -0.13 -20.72 -9.50
CA ASP A 59 0.46 -22.04 -9.57
C ASP A 59 0.82 -22.56 -8.17
N GLU A 60 0.72 -23.87 -7.94
CA GLU A 60 1.07 -24.48 -6.65
C GLU A 60 2.52 -24.18 -6.23
N SER A 61 3.41 -24.03 -7.18
CA SER A 61 4.83 -23.74 -6.93
C SER A 61 5.07 -22.40 -6.23
N LEU A 62 4.11 -21.47 -6.33
CA LEU A 62 4.18 -20.17 -5.63
C LEU A 62 3.75 -20.26 -4.16
N ILE A 63 3.10 -21.36 -3.76
CA ILE A 63 2.61 -21.52 -2.39
C ILE A 63 3.74 -21.92 -1.45
N ASP A 64 4.11 -20.99 -0.58
CA ASP A 64 5.01 -21.28 0.53
C ASP A 64 4.20 -21.61 1.79
N ARG A 65 4.08 -22.89 2.08
CA ARG A 65 3.29 -23.38 3.23
C ARG A 65 3.92 -23.08 4.59
N ASN A 66 5.20 -22.71 4.61
CA ASN A 66 5.92 -22.38 5.83
C ASN A 66 5.92 -20.86 6.11
N ASP A 67 5.51 -20.04 5.15
CA ASP A 67 5.44 -18.60 5.30
C ASP A 67 4.05 -18.18 5.83
N PRO A 68 3.95 -17.67 7.06
CA PRO A 68 2.67 -17.23 7.62
C PRO A 68 2.07 -16.00 6.90
N ASP A 69 2.85 -15.35 6.05
CA ASP A 69 2.37 -14.27 5.20
C ASP A 69 1.82 -14.76 3.85
N CYS A 70 2.06 -16.04 3.49
CA CYS A 70 1.44 -16.70 2.36
C CYS A 70 0.05 -17.26 2.76
N VAL A 71 -0.95 -16.40 2.76
CA VAL A 71 -2.32 -16.83 3.05
C VAL A 71 -2.92 -17.44 1.79
N TRP A 72 -3.12 -18.73 1.79
CA TRP A 72 -3.57 -19.46 0.62
C TRP A 72 -4.80 -20.34 0.89
N ARG A 73 -5.49 -20.72 -0.16
CA ARG A 73 -6.60 -21.69 -0.10
C ARG A 73 -6.68 -22.54 -1.36
N HIS A 74 -7.31 -23.67 -1.22
CA HIS A 74 -7.70 -24.56 -2.30
C HIS A 74 -9.17 -24.34 -2.63
N LYS A 75 -9.51 -24.01 -3.86
CA LYS A 75 -10.88 -23.72 -4.29
C LYS A 75 -11.28 -24.62 -5.43
N LYS A 76 -12.51 -25.18 -5.31
CA LYS A 76 -13.13 -25.96 -6.36
C LYS A 76 -13.93 -25.03 -7.29
N LEU A 77 -13.64 -25.08 -8.57
CA LEU A 77 -14.32 -24.31 -9.60
C LEU A 77 -14.89 -25.22 -10.68
N ASN A 78 -16.03 -24.84 -11.27
CA ASN A 78 -16.54 -25.43 -12.48
C ASN A 78 -16.12 -24.56 -13.67
N ARG A 79 -15.17 -25.04 -14.47
CA ARG A 79 -14.68 -24.34 -15.66
C ARG A 79 -14.92 -25.26 -16.87
N ASN A 80 -15.69 -24.78 -17.86
CA ASN A 80 -16.07 -25.56 -19.05
C ASN A 80 -16.76 -26.91 -18.71
N ARG A 81 -17.69 -26.92 -17.75
CA ARG A 81 -18.40 -28.12 -17.24
C ARG A 81 -17.50 -29.17 -16.59
N LYS A 82 -16.24 -28.85 -16.35
CA LYS A 82 -15.31 -29.70 -15.59
C LYS A 82 -15.03 -29.10 -14.23
N LEU A 83 -15.04 -29.94 -13.20
CA LEU A 83 -14.62 -29.55 -11.85
C LEU A 83 -13.10 -29.57 -11.81
N ILE A 84 -12.53 -28.43 -11.53
CA ILE A 84 -11.08 -28.26 -11.32
C ILE A 84 -10.82 -27.71 -9.94
N TYR A 85 -9.67 -28.04 -9.41
CA TYR A 85 -9.16 -27.45 -8.18
C TYR A 85 -8.08 -26.45 -8.53
N ILE A 86 -8.13 -25.28 -7.92
CA ILE A 86 -7.15 -24.22 -8.11
C ILE A 86 -6.60 -23.78 -6.76
N TYR A 87 -5.36 -23.32 -6.77
CA TYR A 87 -4.78 -22.64 -5.65
C TYR A 87 -4.99 -21.15 -5.77
N GLN A 88 -5.26 -20.49 -4.65
CA GLN A 88 -5.41 -19.05 -4.59
C GLN A 88 -4.59 -18.51 -3.42
N ILE A 89 -3.95 -17.36 -3.62
CA ILE A 89 -3.32 -16.56 -2.57
C ILE A 89 -4.22 -15.35 -2.29
N TRP A 90 -4.31 -14.96 -1.03
CA TRP A 90 -4.99 -13.75 -0.61
C TRP A 90 -4.05 -12.55 -0.72
N SER A 91 -4.48 -11.51 -1.45
CA SER A 91 -3.77 -10.23 -1.55
C SER A 91 -4.12 -9.33 -0.35
N PRO A 92 -3.16 -8.91 0.47
CA PRO A 92 -3.40 -8.01 1.59
C PRO A 92 -3.57 -6.54 1.17
N VAL A 93 -3.36 -6.20 -0.09
CA VAL A 93 -3.29 -4.81 -0.59
C VAL A 93 -4.53 -4.00 -0.22
N ALA A 94 -5.73 -4.51 -0.46
CA ALA A 94 -6.97 -3.78 -0.15
C ALA A 94 -7.16 -3.57 1.37
N ALA A 95 -6.79 -4.56 2.16
CA ALA A 95 -6.82 -4.46 3.62
C ALA A 95 -5.78 -3.45 4.14
N MET A 96 -4.60 -3.41 3.52
CA MET A 96 -3.57 -2.41 3.82
C MET A 96 -4.01 -0.98 3.49
N VAL A 97 -4.73 -0.77 2.40
CA VAL A 97 -5.31 0.56 2.09
C VAL A 97 -6.23 1.01 3.23
N LEU A 98 -7.09 0.12 3.73
CA LEU A 98 -7.96 0.43 4.87
C LEU A 98 -7.15 0.69 6.14
N PHE A 99 -6.15 -0.16 6.44
CA PHE A 99 -5.25 -0.01 7.59
C PHE A 99 -4.56 1.36 7.61
N ILE A 100 -3.96 1.76 6.50
CA ILE A 100 -3.28 3.06 6.37
C ILE A 100 -4.27 4.21 6.59
N LYS A 101 -5.47 4.13 5.99
CA LYS A 101 -6.49 5.17 6.17
C LYS A 101 -7.03 5.29 7.59
N LEU A 102 -7.01 4.20 8.36
CA LEU A 102 -7.38 4.24 9.78
C LEU A 102 -6.28 4.87 10.65
N HIS A 103 -5.03 4.92 10.19
CA HIS A 103 -3.90 5.47 10.93
C HIS A 103 -3.48 6.87 10.46
N LEU A 104 -3.65 7.16 9.18
CA LEU A 104 -3.21 8.41 8.56
C LEU A 104 -4.37 9.09 7.84
N PRO A 105 -4.52 10.42 7.95
CA PRO A 105 -5.61 11.18 7.32
C PRO A 105 -5.40 11.35 5.81
N LEU A 106 -5.07 10.27 5.12
CA LEU A 106 -4.81 10.26 3.69
C LEU A 106 -6.08 10.04 2.87
N ARG A 107 -6.16 10.67 1.71
CA ARG A 107 -7.20 10.39 0.73
C ARG A 107 -6.99 9.00 0.12
N THR A 108 -8.07 8.32 -0.26
CA THR A 108 -7.99 6.97 -0.86
C THR A 108 -7.05 6.94 -2.06
N TYR A 109 -7.10 7.97 -2.91
CA TYR A 109 -6.21 8.08 -4.06
C TYR A 109 -4.73 8.15 -3.65
N GLN A 110 -4.40 8.93 -2.62
CA GLN A 110 -3.03 9.03 -2.12
C GLN A 110 -2.49 7.68 -1.63
N VAL A 111 -3.31 6.93 -0.88
CA VAL A 111 -2.89 5.62 -0.38
C VAL A 111 -2.70 4.61 -1.52
N ARG A 112 -3.56 4.66 -2.54
CA ARG A 112 -3.44 3.77 -3.71
C ARG A 112 -2.25 4.08 -4.61
N MET A 113 -1.73 5.30 -4.53
CA MET A 113 -0.60 5.79 -5.32
C MET A 113 0.70 5.87 -4.52
N LEU A 114 0.79 5.17 -3.39
CA LEU A 114 2.05 5.02 -2.66
C LEU A 114 3.04 4.22 -3.50
N ASP A 115 4.23 4.76 -3.67
CA ASP A 115 5.31 4.10 -4.40
C ASP A 115 5.99 3.07 -3.48
N SER A 116 6.25 1.87 -3.99
CA SER A 116 6.90 0.79 -3.24
C SER A 116 8.35 1.07 -2.85
N GLY A 117 9.00 2.00 -3.57
CA GLY A 117 10.42 2.29 -3.41
C GLY A 117 11.35 1.26 -4.05
N GLU A 118 10.83 0.36 -4.90
CA GLU A 118 11.68 -0.65 -5.55
C GLU A 118 12.74 -0.04 -6.47
N ALA A 119 12.44 1.11 -7.08
CA ALA A 119 13.38 1.83 -7.93
C ALA A 119 14.28 2.82 -7.16
N ASP A 120 14.04 3.03 -5.88
CA ASP A 120 14.81 3.96 -5.07
C ASP A 120 16.26 3.49 -4.87
N SER A 121 17.18 4.44 -4.74
CA SER A 121 18.59 4.13 -4.48
C SER A 121 18.84 3.55 -3.09
N LEU A 122 17.99 3.90 -2.13
CA LEU A 122 18.03 3.41 -0.75
C LEU A 122 16.74 2.68 -0.40
N ARG A 123 16.89 1.63 0.40
CA ARG A 123 15.80 0.79 0.88
C ARG A 123 15.74 0.79 2.40
N TYR A 124 14.55 1.02 2.94
CA TYR A 124 14.28 0.80 4.35
C TYR A 124 13.98 -0.69 4.59
N GLU A 125 14.74 -1.32 5.49
CA GLU A 125 14.56 -2.73 5.82
C GLU A 125 14.96 -3.01 7.26
N LYS A 126 14.06 -3.66 8.01
CA LYS A 126 14.26 -4.05 9.42
C LYS A 126 14.76 -2.89 10.30
N GLY A 127 14.18 -1.72 10.11
CA GLY A 127 14.55 -0.52 10.88
C GLY A 127 15.83 0.19 10.41
N LYS A 128 16.40 -0.21 9.29
CA LYS A 128 17.65 0.38 8.77
C LYS A 128 17.53 0.80 7.33
N TRP A 129 18.33 1.77 6.95
CA TRP A 129 18.49 2.18 5.56
C TRP A 129 19.70 1.47 4.95
N ILE A 130 19.48 0.77 3.86
CA ILE A 130 20.50 0.04 3.11
C ILE A 130 20.49 0.49 1.66
N LYS A 131 21.58 0.22 0.94
CA LYS A 131 21.58 0.36 -0.51
C LYS A 131 20.57 -0.62 -1.10
N ASN A 132 19.74 -0.16 -2.04
CA ASN A 132 18.77 -1.02 -2.69
C ASN A 132 19.50 -2.13 -3.48
N PRO A 133 19.22 -3.40 -3.21
CA PRO A 133 19.87 -4.52 -3.89
C PRO A 133 19.35 -4.77 -5.31
N HIS A 134 18.21 -4.19 -5.68
CA HIS A 134 17.61 -4.41 -6.99
C HIS A 134 18.44 -3.77 -8.11
N SER A 135 18.64 -4.51 -9.19
CA SER A 135 19.45 -4.06 -10.35
C SER A 135 18.88 -2.87 -11.11
N PHE A 136 17.60 -2.60 -10.93
CA PHE A 136 16.89 -1.48 -11.55
C PHE A 136 16.79 -0.23 -10.66
N ALA A 137 17.45 -0.22 -9.50
CA ALA A 137 17.51 0.97 -8.65
C ALA A 137 18.29 2.10 -9.36
N PHE A 138 17.66 3.27 -9.45
CA PHE A 138 18.27 4.45 -10.07
C PHE A 138 19.05 5.26 -9.04
N ASN A 139 20.21 5.73 -9.43
CA ASN A 139 20.95 6.67 -8.62
C ASN A 139 20.12 7.96 -8.42
N HIS A 140 20.04 8.41 -7.16
CA HIS A 140 19.28 9.60 -6.74
C HIS A 140 17.75 9.52 -6.85
N TYR A 141 17.19 8.38 -7.22
CA TYR A 141 15.75 8.19 -7.22
C TYR A 141 15.24 7.98 -5.78
N ARG A 142 14.19 8.70 -5.39
CA ARG A 142 13.62 8.69 -4.03
C ARG A 142 12.14 9.03 -4.07
N LYS A 143 11.33 8.19 -4.71
CA LYS A 143 9.86 8.35 -4.77
C LYS A 143 9.12 7.42 -3.83
N GLY A 144 9.81 6.45 -3.25
CA GLY A 144 9.23 5.46 -2.36
C GLY A 144 8.57 6.07 -1.14
N VAL A 145 7.55 5.36 -0.65
CA VAL A 145 6.76 5.77 0.53
C VAL A 145 7.60 5.97 1.79
N PHE A 146 8.70 5.25 1.93
CA PHE A 146 9.62 5.44 3.05
C PHE A 146 10.55 6.62 2.80
N ARG A 147 10.69 7.49 3.81
CA ARG A 147 11.56 8.65 3.73
C ARG A 147 12.52 8.69 4.91
N GLN A 148 13.80 8.78 4.61
CA GLN A 148 14.84 9.00 5.61
C GLN A 148 14.94 10.49 5.94
N PHE A 149 14.90 10.81 7.21
CA PHE A 149 15.17 12.14 7.75
C PHE A 149 16.47 12.08 8.52
N LYS A 150 17.34 13.02 8.26
CA LYS A 150 18.62 13.14 8.94
C LYS A 150 18.75 14.55 9.50
N ASP A 151 18.87 14.65 10.81
CA ASP A 151 19.24 15.90 11.47
C ASP A 151 20.76 16.07 11.41
N ASN A 152 21.19 17.03 10.63
CA ASN A 152 22.61 17.30 10.43
C ASN A 152 23.32 17.85 11.69
N ALA A 153 22.56 18.43 12.63
CA ALA A 153 23.12 18.99 13.87
C ALA A 153 23.38 17.91 14.92
N THR A 154 22.46 16.96 15.06
CA THR A 154 22.52 15.90 16.07
C THR A 154 22.99 14.56 15.55
N GLY A 155 23.02 14.39 14.22
CA GLY A 155 23.24 13.10 13.57
C GLY A 155 22.09 12.10 13.73
N PHE A 156 20.98 12.54 14.32
CA PHE A 156 19.81 11.69 14.51
C PHE A 156 19.17 11.33 13.17
N GLU A 157 18.92 10.03 12.98
CA GLU A 157 18.22 9.52 11.79
C GLU A 157 16.85 8.98 12.19
N SER A 158 15.84 9.37 11.45
CA SER A 158 14.48 8.88 11.61
C SER A 158 13.89 8.47 10.27
N THR A 159 12.83 7.65 10.31
CA THR A 159 12.10 7.23 9.13
C THR A 159 10.67 7.67 9.22
N GLY A 160 10.21 8.37 8.23
CA GLY A 160 8.80 8.75 8.06
C GLY A 160 8.30 8.33 6.69
N LEU A 161 7.30 9.05 6.19
CA LEU A 161 6.59 8.71 4.96
C LEU A 161 6.70 9.84 3.94
N TYR A 162 6.68 9.47 2.66
CA TYR A 162 6.56 10.38 1.54
C TYR A 162 5.29 10.06 0.75
N ILE A 163 4.48 11.08 0.50
CA ILE A 163 3.25 10.99 -0.27
C ILE A 163 3.48 11.69 -1.59
N SER A 164 3.62 10.91 -2.66
CA SER A 164 3.96 11.40 -4.00
C SER A 164 2.86 12.23 -4.67
N THR A 165 1.61 12.05 -4.25
CA THR A 165 0.46 12.69 -4.90
C THR A 165 -0.18 13.74 -4.01
N ASN A 166 -0.34 14.97 -4.53
CA ASN A 166 -1.04 16.04 -3.85
C ASN A 166 -1.95 16.80 -4.83
N LYS A 167 -3.27 16.71 -4.63
CA LYS A 167 -4.26 17.36 -5.47
C LYS A 167 -4.14 18.90 -5.46
N THR A 168 -3.67 19.45 -4.36
CA THR A 168 -3.55 20.91 -4.14
C THR A 168 -2.14 21.43 -4.38
N ALA A 169 -1.23 20.56 -4.85
CA ALA A 169 0.12 21.01 -5.22
C ALA A 169 0.09 21.98 -6.38
N ASP A 170 1.03 22.89 -6.38
CA ASP A 170 1.27 23.77 -7.51
C ASP A 170 1.60 22.94 -8.76
N GLN A 171 0.78 23.10 -9.79
CA GLN A 171 0.93 22.34 -11.04
C GLN A 171 2.19 22.78 -11.82
N ASN A 172 2.75 23.95 -11.50
CA ASN A 172 3.97 24.46 -12.11
C ASN A 172 5.25 23.88 -11.48
N LYS A 173 5.14 23.22 -10.33
CA LYS A 173 6.27 22.52 -9.73
C LYS A 173 6.61 21.25 -10.47
N ASP A 174 7.88 20.91 -10.46
CA ASP A 174 8.33 19.62 -10.95
C ASP A 174 7.63 18.47 -10.22
N GLU A 175 7.44 17.39 -10.91
CA GLU A 175 6.75 16.21 -10.40
C GLU A 175 7.31 15.76 -9.04
N PHE A 176 8.63 15.83 -8.87
CA PHE A 176 9.35 15.49 -7.64
C PHE A 176 9.05 16.41 -6.46
N GLU A 177 8.55 17.63 -6.72
CA GLU A 177 8.27 18.64 -5.71
C GLU A 177 6.79 18.72 -5.33
N ARG A 178 5.93 17.95 -6.00
CA ARG A 178 4.48 17.97 -5.77
C ARG A 178 4.05 17.14 -4.57
N GLY A 179 4.87 16.23 -4.13
CA GLY A 179 4.65 15.42 -2.95
C GLY A 179 4.82 16.19 -1.65
N TYR A 180 4.59 15.53 -0.54
CA TYR A 180 4.89 16.04 0.78
C TYR A 180 5.38 14.92 1.70
N GLU A 181 6.12 15.31 2.72
CA GLU A 181 6.70 14.42 3.69
C GLU A 181 5.90 14.42 4.99
N ILE A 182 5.80 13.26 5.60
CA ILE A 182 5.25 13.07 6.94
C ILE A 182 6.39 12.58 7.82
N PRO A 183 7.06 13.48 8.58
CA PRO A 183 8.22 13.13 9.38
C PRO A 183 7.87 12.32 10.62
N TRP A 184 6.60 12.14 10.88
CA TRP A 184 6.10 11.42 12.02
C TRP A 184 6.29 9.91 11.85
N GLN A 185 6.94 9.29 12.83
CA GLN A 185 7.11 7.85 12.89
C GLN A 185 5.86 7.20 13.45
N HIS A 186 5.21 6.39 12.63
CA HIS A 186 4.18 5.47 13.08
C HIS A 186 4.71 4.04 12.89
N GLU A 187 5.25 3.48 13.96
CA GLU A 187 5.94 2.19 13.90
C GLU A 187 5.11 1.07 13.28
N ASP A 188 3.81 1.00 13.61
CA ASP A 188 2.93 -0.02 13.04
C ASP A 188 2.73 0.18 11.54
N VAL A 189 2.59 1.43 11.07
CA VAL A 189 2.44 1.73 9.65
C VAL A 189 3.72 1.38 8.89
N LEU A 190 4.89 1.74 9.43
CA LEU A 190 6.18 1.40 8.83
C LEU A 190 6.37 -0.12 8.74
N TYR A 191 6.07 -0.83 9.84
CA TYR A 191 6.17 -2.29 9.89
C TYR A 191 5.30 -2.98 8.83
N TRP A 192 4.03 -2.61 8.75
CA TRP A 192 3.10 -3.27 7.85
C TRP A 192 3.31 -2.86 6.38
N LEU A 193 3.75 -1.64 6.10
CA LEU A 193 4.14 -1.23 4.74
C LEU A 193 5.39 -1.99 4.26
N GLU A 194 6.40 -2.14 5.13
CA GLU A 194 7.58 -2.94 4.82
C GLU A 194 7.20 -4.40 4.54
N LYS A 195 6.33 -4.96 5.39
CA LYS A 195 5.83 -6.32 5.24
C LYS A 195 5.02 -6.49 3.94
N LEU A 196 4.18 -5.51 3.58
CA LEU A 196 3.45 -5.52 2.31
C LEU A 196 4.40 -5.51 1.12
N ARG A 197 5.39 -4.64 1.12
CA ARG A 197 6.40 -4.59 0.05
C ARG A 197 7.10 -5.94 -0.12
N ASN A 198 7.58 -6.53 0.99
CA ASN A 198 8.27 -7.83 0.96
C ASN A 198 7.33 -8.97 0.49
N TRP A 199 6.04 -8.90 0.86
CA TRP A 199 5.02 -9.82 0.37
C TRP A 199 4.83 -9.67 -1.14
N GLN A 200 4.75 -8.45 -1.66
CA GLN A 200 4.58 -8.20 -3.09
C GLN A 200 5.79 -8.66 -3.90
N GLU A 201 6.99 -8.40 -3.45
CA GLU A 201 8.21 -8.90 -4.10
C GLU A 201 8.24 -10.44 -4.20
N LYS A 202 7.62 -11.15 -3.27
CA LYS A 202 7.62 -12.61 -3.23
C LYS A 202 6.44 -13.24 -3.96
N TYR A 203 5.26 -12.67 -3.85
CA TYR A 203 4.00 -13.31 -4.29
C TYR A 203 3.29 -12.58 -5.43
N ASN A 204 3.71 -11.39 -5.80
CA ASN A 204 3.15 -10.71 -6.96
C ASN A 204 3.62 -11.41 -8.25
N PRO A 205 2.71 -11.78 -9.16
CA PRO A 205 3.08 -12.35 -10.44
C PRO A 205 3.87 -11.39 -11.34
N ILE A 206 3.88 -10.09 -11.04
CA ILE A 206 4.67 -9.09 -11.76
C ILE A 206 6.09 -9.09 -11.20
N CYS A 207 7.03 -9.62 -12.00
CA CYS A 207 8.41 -9.85 -11.57
C CYS A 207 9.33 -8.62 -11.63
N LYS A 208 8.82 -7.46 -12.02
CA LYS A 208 9.60 -6.22 -12.16
C LYS A 208 8.77 -5.00 -11.85
N PRO A 209 9.40 -3.89 -11.42
CA PRO A 209 8.69 -2.62 -11.23
C PRO A 209 7.94 -2.24 -12.50
N THR A 210 6.69 -1.89 -12.32
CA THR A 210 5.82 -1.50 -13.42
C THR A 210 5.36 -0.07 -13.21
N ASP A 211 5.69 0.79 -14.16
CA ASP A 211 5.25 2.17 -14.15
C ASP A 211 3.72 2.23 -14.31
N CYS A 212 3.04 3.00 -13.47
CA CYS A 212 1.59 3.11 -13.49
C CYS A 212 1.04 3.64 -14.83
N THR A 213 1.84 4.37 -15.60
CA THR A 213 1.44 4.88 -16.91
C THR A 213 1.37 3.78 -17.96
N THR A 214 2.04 2.67 -17.74
CA THR A 214 2.01 1.50 -18.63
C THR A 214 0.82 0.58 -18.36
N LEU A 215 0.12 0.79 -17.23
CA LEU A 215 -1.08 0.06 -16.89
C LEU A 215 -2.27 0.74 -17.56
N GLU A 216 -2.88 0.10 -18.54
CA GLU A 216 -4.09 0.59 -19.24
C GLU A 216 -5.33 0.60 -18.32
N ALA A 217 -5.15 0.95 -17.06
CA ALA A 217 -6.24 1.04 -16.11
C ALA A 217 -6.89 2.42 -16.14
N LYS A 218 -8.22 2.46 -16.13
CA LYS A 218 -9.03 3.70 -16.17
C LYS A 218 -8.58 4.80 -15.22
N HIS A 219 -7.95 4.45 -14.11
CA HIS A 219 -7.54 5.40 -13.08
C HIS A 219 -6.06 5.78 -13.14
N THR A 220 -5.30 5.18 -14.04
CA THR A 220 -3.87 5.44 -14.23
C THR A 220 -3.56 6.07 -15.58
N ALA A 221 -4.48 5.98 -16.56
CA ALA A 221 -4.28 6.53 -17.90
C ALA A 221 -4.02 8.04 -17.94
N ASP A 222 -4.63 8.79 -17.01
CA ASP A 222 -4.45 10.24 -16.88
C ASP A 222 -3.40 10.64 -15.84
N GLN A 223 -2.65 9.66 -15.32
CA GLN A 223 -1.63 9.91 -14.31
C GLN A 223 -0.44 10.61 -14.95
N LYS A 224 -0.15 11.83 -14.48
CA LYS A 224 0.99 12.62 -14.96
C LYS A 224 2.29 12.28 -14.25
N SER A 225 2.22 11.59 -13.12
CA SER A 225 3.40 11.21 -12.36
C SER A 225 3.72 9.73 -12.50
N HIS A 226 4.98 9.44 -12.78
CA HIS A 226 5.48 8.08 -12.84
C HIS A 226 5.71 7.55 -11.43
N VAL A 227 4.90 6.60 -11.00
CA VAL A 227 5.07 5.89 -9.73
C VAL A 227 5.13 4.39 -10.02
N TYR A 228 5.99 3.71 -9.31
CA TYR A 228 6.05 2.26 -9.35
C TYR A 228 5.03 1.74 -8.34
N LEU A 229 3.90 1.33 -8.87
CA LEU A 229 2.85 0.76 -8.04
C LEU A 229 3.25 -0.65 -7.64
N SER A 230 3.12 -0.92 -6.36
CA SER A 230 3.01 -2.28 -5.92
C SER A 230 1.64 -2.79 -6.36
N ALA A 231 1.63 -3.60 -7.37
CA ALA A 231 0.42 -4.12 -8.01
C ALA A 231 -0.35 -5.09 -7.11
#